data_05158eea25647f3b5b7f3208f61c87ca
#
_entry.id   05158eea25647f3b5b7f3208f61c87ca
#
_cell.length_a   1.000
_cell.length_b   1.000
_cell.length_c   1.000
_cell.angle_alpha   90.00
_cell.angle_beta   90.00
_cell.angle_gamma   90.00
#
_symmetry.space_group_name_H-M   'P 1'
#
loop_
_entity.id
_entity.type
_entity.pdbx_description
1 polymer ?
#
loop_
_entity_poly.entity_id
_entity_poly.type
_entity_poly.pdbx_seq_one_letter_code
_entity_poly.pdbx_strand_id
1 'polypeptide(L)'
;GHPKQLTMFLLNNILGGSSMSSRLYLSLREKYGLVYNIDSQAVPLSDTGYWNIYLACEPQYKDQCLELCHKELQTLRDLRLTSSQLQRALRQLEGQLAISAENQENNALAMAKQMLYHHHAPAWQETFAKVKAITPYQLQEVANEVFDTTKIATLQYA
;
A
#
# COMPACT_ATOMS: atom_id res chain seq x y z
N GLY A 1 -7.57 -5.96 -15.50
CA GLY A 1 -6.44 -5.77 -14.58
C GLY A 1 -5.91 -7.10 -14.04
N HIS A 2 -4.71 -7.11 -13.51
CA HIS A 2 -4.10 -8.32 -12.96
C HIS A 2 -4.89 -8.85 -11.75
N PRO A 3 -5.11 -10.17 -11.59
CA PRO A 3 -5.91 -10.73 -10.48
C PRO A 3 -5.43 -10.32 -9.08
N LYS A 4 -4.11 -10.08 -8.92
CA LYS A 4 -3.49 -9.67 -7.64
C LYS A 4 -3.49 -8.15 -7.39
N GLN A 5 -4.04 -7.34 -8.30
CA GLN A 5 -4.01 -5.87 -8.19
C GLN A 5 -4.70 -5.36 -6.91
N LEU A 6 -5.88 -5.88 -6.58
CA LEU A 6 -6.60 -5.48 -5.36
C LEU A 6 -5.88 -5.95 -4.09
N THR A 7 -5.24 -7.12 -4.15
CA THR A 7 -4.42 -7.62 -3.03
C THR A 7 -3.20 -6.74 -2.82
N MET A 8 -2.53 -6.32 -3.90
CA MET A 8 -1.41 -5.38 -3.83
C MET A 8 -1.86 -4.01 -3.30
N PHE A 9 -3.02 -3.53 -3.70
CA PHE A 9 -3.59 -2.28 -3.19
C PHE A 9 -3.82 -2.33 -1.67
N LEU A 10 -4.44 -3.40 -1.15
CA LEU A 10 -4.63 -3.58 0.28
C LEU A 10 -3.29 -3.74 1.02
N LEU A 11 -2.37 -4.51 0.47
CA LEU A 11 -1.03 -4.73 1.04
C LEU A 11 -0.26 -3.40 1.14
N ASN A 12 -0.29 -2.58 0.08
CA ASN A 12 0.34 -1.26 0.07
C ASN A 12 -0.29 -0.31 1.10
N ASN A 13 -1.62 -0.34 1.25
CA ASN A 13 -2.31 0.47 2.26
C ASN A 13 -1.88 0.08 3.69
N ILE A 14 -1.72 -1.21 3.97
CA ILE A 14 -1.22 -1.72 5.25
C ILE A 14 0.23 -1.30 5.49
N LEU A 15 1.08 -1.39 4.47
CA LEU A 15 2.51 -1.11 4.58
C LEU A 15 2.78 0.38 4.81
N GLY A 16 2.34 1.24 3.90
CA GLY A 16 2.74 2.65 3.88
C GLY A 16 1.72 3.57 3.19
N GLY A 17 0.43 3.19 3.14
CA GLY A 17 -0.62 4.08 2.65
C GLY A 17 -0.76 5.35 3.49
N SER A 18 -1.62 6.27 3.04
CA SER A 18 -1.80 7.62 3.61
C SER A 18 -2.28 7.67 5.08
N SER A 19 -2.36 6.55 5.76
CA SER A 19 -2.79 6.45 7.15
C SER A 19 -1.64 6.54 8.12
N MET A 20 -1.83 7.29 9.20
CA MET A 20 -0.92 7.31 10.36
C MET A 20 -0.82 5.95 11.08
N SER A 21 -1.67 4.99 10.77
CA SER A 21 -1.61 3.62 11.30
C SER A 21 -0.92 2.62 10.36
N SER A 22 -0.37 3.08 9.24
CA SER A 22 0.43 2.23 8.36
C SER A 22 1.72 1.77 9.06
N ARG A 23 2.21 0.59 8.69
CA ARG A 23 3.35 -0.03 9.38
C ARG A 23 4.63 0.82 9.32
N LEU A 24 4.93 1.37 8.14
CA LEU A 24 6.09 2.24 7.96
C LEU A 24 5.97 3.52 8.78
N TYR A 25 4.79 4.15 8.80
CA TYR A 25 4.56 5.35 9.60
C TYR A 25 4.75 5.07 11.09
N LEU A 26 4.12 4.01 11.61
CA LEU A 26 4.26 3.63 13.02
C LEU A 26 5.70 3.27 13.38
N SER A 27 6.41 2.54 12.51
CA SER A 27 7.78 2.12 12.76
C SER A 27 8.76 3.30 12.68
N LEU A 28 8.83 3.99 11.54
CA LEU A 28 9.88 4.99 11.31
C LEU A 28 9.57 6.35 11.91
N ARG A 29 8.31 6.78 11.92
CA ARG A 29 7.93 8.11 12.40
C ARG A 29 7.50 8.11 13.88
N GLU A 30 6.52 7.29 14.25
CA GLU A 30 5.99 7.31 15.62
C GLU A 30 6.97 6.71 16.63
N LYS A 31 7.52 5.54 16.32
CA LYS A 31 8.37 4.82 17.25
C LYS A 31 9.77 5.41 17.35
N TYR A 32 10.38 5.77 16.25
CA TYR A 32 11.78 6.19 16.19
C TYR A 32 11.99 7.66 15.81
N GLY A 33 11.01 8.36 15.28
CA GLY A 33 11.11 9.78 14.91
C GLY A 33 12.15 10.09 13.84
N LEU A 34 12.44 9.15 12.93
CA LEU A 34 13.56 9.23 11.99
C LEU A 34 13.24 9.95 10.68
N VAL A 35 11.96 10.03 10.32
CA VAL A 35 11.54 10.52 9.00
C VAL A 35 10.63 11.73 9.12
N TYR A 36 10.80 12.67 8.20
CA TYR A 36 9.88 13.80 8.02
C TYR A 36 8.63 13.38 7.26
N ASN A 37 8.82 12.55 6.23
CA ASN A 37 7.75 11.99 5.43
C ASN A 37 8.08 10.54 5.07
N ILE A 38 7.06 9.71 4.99
CA ILE A 38 7.15 8.34 4.51
C ILE A 38 5.84 7.95 3.85
N ASP A 39 5.93 7.36 2.68
CA ASP A 39 4.80 6.97 1.86
C ASP A 39 5.16 5.72 1.05
N SER A 40 4.17 4.93 0.71
CA SER A 40 4.30 3.77 -0.17
C SER A 40 3.21 3.80 -1.24
N GLN A 41 3.62 3.64 -2.48
CA GLN A 41 2.74 3.71 -3.63
C GLN A 41 2.84 2.47 -4.50
N ALA A 42 1.70 1.94 -4.89
CA ALA A 42 1.58 0.90 -5.90
C ALA A 42 0.84 1.48 -7.12
N VAL A 43 1.54 1.63 -8.22
CA VAL A 43 1.01 2.25 -9.45
C VAL A 43 0.80 1.17 -10.50
N PRO A 44 -0.46 0.78 -10.76
CA PRO A 44 -0.78 -0.13 -11.85
C PRO A 44 -0.71 0.61 -13.20
N LEU A 45 -0.12 -0.02 -14.18
CA LEU A 45 -0.14 0.36 -15.59
C LEU A 45 -1.00 -0.64 -16.36
N SER A 46 -1.18 -0.44 -17.68
CA SER A 46 -2.04 -1.29 -18.50
C SER A 46 -1.56 -2.74 -18.59
N ASP A 47 -0.25 -2.93 -18.66
CA ASP A 47 0.43 -4.20 -18.91
C ASP A 47 1.42 -4.60 -17.79
N THR A 48 1.74 -3.67 -16.91
CA THR A 48 2.70 -3.85 -15.81
C THR A 48 2.34 -2.95 -14.62
N GLY A 49 3.29 -2.66 -13.76
CA GLY A 49 3.16 -1.71 -12.67
C GLY A 49 4.48 -1.56 -11.93
N TYR A 50 4.57 -0.57 -11.07
CA TYR A 50 5.67 -0.44 -10.14
C TYR A 50 5.17 -0.15 -8.73
N TRP A 51 6.02 -0.47 -7.79
CA TRP A 51 5.80 -0.17 -6.39
C TRP A 51 7.05 0.50 -5.82
N ASN A 52 6.86 1.49 -4.97
CA ASN A 52 7.96 2.19 -4.33
C ASN A 52 7.62 2.59 -2.88
N ILE A 53 8.66 2.79 -2.08
CA ILE A 53 8.61 3.54 -0.83
C ILE A 53 9.38 4.84 -1.06
N TYR A 54 8.79 5.96 -0.70
CA TYR A 54 9.46 7.24 -0.59
C TYR A 54 9.60 7.60 0.88
N LEU A 55 10.78 8.06 1.28
CA LEU A 55 11.01 8.60 2.62
C LEU A 55 11.98 9.80 2.57
N ALA A 56 11.81 10.72 3.50
CA ALA A 56 12.71 11.83 3.72
C ALA A 56 13.19 11.83 5.18
N CYS A 57 14.50 11.76 5.35
CA CYS A 57 15.15 11.73 6.67
C CYS A 57 16.45 12.54 6.64
N GLU A 58 17.02 12.82 7.81
CA GLU A 58 18.37 13.36 7.90
C GLU A 58 19.41 12.34 7.41
N PRO A 59 20.51 12.81 6.78
CA PRO A 59 21.53 11.90 6.20
C PRO A 59 22.09 10.87 7.18
N GLN A 60 22.23 11.23 8.45
CA GLN A 60 22.74 10.35 9.50
C GLN A 60 21.84 9.16 9.82
N TYR A 61 20.53 9.25 9.55
CA TYR A 61 19.54 8.20 9.82
C TYR A 61 19.22 7.33 8.62
N LYS A 62 19.83 7.60 7.47
CA LYS A 62 19.53 6.93 6.21
C LYS A 62 19.59 5.40 6.31
N ASP A 63 20.71 4.88 6.80
CA ASP A 63 20.93 3.44 6.83
C ASP A 63 19.96 2.76 7.81
N GLN A 64 19.67 3.40 8.93
CA GLN A 64 18.68 2.93 9.90
C GLN A 64 17.27 2.92 9.30
N CYS A 65 16.90 3.95 8.53
CA CYS A 65 15.61 4.00 7.85
C CYS A 65 15.46 2.87 6.83
N LEU A 66 16.51 2.62 6.03
CA LEU A 66 16.52 1.51 5.06
C LEU A 66 16.39 0.16 5.75
N GLU A 67 17.12 -0.08 6.82
CA GLU A 67 17.04 -1.31 7.61
C GLU A 67 15.62 -1.54 8.16
N LEU A 68 15.00 -0.50 8.72
CA LEU A 68 13.63 -0.58 9.23
C LEU A 68 12.61 -0.84 8.11
N CYS A 69 12.76 -0.20 6.95
CA CYS A 69 11.93 -0.51 5.77
C CYS A 69 12.05 -1.99 5.39
N HIS A 70 13.27 -2.50 5.23
CA HIS A 70 13.51 -3.90 4.91
C HIS A 70 12.91 -4.84 5.96
N LYS A 71 13.01 -4.50 7.24
CA LYS A 71 12.41 -5.28 8.33
C LYS A 71 10.88 -5.35 8.23
N GLU A 72 10.20 -4.24 7.90
CA GLU A 72 8.75 -4.24 7.72
C GLU A 72 8.33 -5.06 6.50
N LEU A 73 9.08 -4.98 5.40
CA LEU A 73 8.86 -5.81 4.21
C LEU A 73 9.04 -7.29 4.54
N GLN A 74 10.13 -7.65 5.22
CA GLN A 74 10.41 -9.03 5.62
C GLN A 74 9.32 -9.56 6.57
N THR A 75 8.86 -8.74 7.50
CA THR A 75 7.78 -9.13 8.43
C THR A 75 6.49 -9.49 7.68
N LEU A 76 6.13 -8.73 6.64
CA LEU A 76 4.94 -9.03 5.82
C LEU A 76 5.11 -10.28 4.94
N ARG A 77 6.34 -10.63 4.59
CA ARG A 77 6.67 -11.87 3.86
C ARG A 77 6.60 -13.09 4.76
N ASP A 78 7.17 -13.00 5.96
CA ASP A 78 7.35 -14.14 6.86
C ASP A 78 6.11 -14.44 7.69
N LEU A 79 5.41 -13.39 8.13
CA LEU A 79 4.31 -13.50 9.08
C LEU A 79 2.97 -13.13 8.44
N ARG A 80 2.02 -14.06 8.50
CA ARG A 80 0.65 -13.77 8.12
C ARG A 80 0.01 -12.79 9.08
N LEU A 81 -0.79 -11.88 8.55
CA LEU A 81 -1.65 -11.03 9.36
C LEU A 81 -2.64 -11.90 10.14
N THR A 82 -2.85 -11.55 11.39
CA THR A 82 -3.95 -12.12 12.17
C THR A 82 -5.29 -11.61 11.64
N SER A 83 -6.37 -12.35 11.89
CA SER A 83 -7.73 -11.93 11.52
C SER A 83 -8.06 -10.54 12.08
N SER A 84 -7.63 -10.23 13.31
CA SER A 84 -7.83 -8.92 13.94
C SER A 84 -7.09 -7.79 13.21
N GLN A 85 -5.84 -8.04 12.79
CA GLN A 85 -5.05 -7.06 12.03
C GLN A 85 -5.67 -6.79 10.66
N LEU A 86 -6.08 -7.84 9.95
CA LEU A 86 -6.76 -7.70 8.66
C LEU A 86 -8.08 -6.93 8.80
N GLN A 87 -8.92 -7.26 9.78
CA GLN A 87 -10.19 -6.57 10.01
C GLN A 87 -9.99 -5.07 10.34
N ARG A 88 -8.93 -4.73 11.07
CA ARG A 88 -8.59 -3.33 11.35
C ARG A 88 -8.19 -2.59 10.08
N ALA A 89 -7.34 -3.20 9.25
CA ALA A 89 -6.93 -2.63 7.97
C ALA A 89 -8.12 -2.44 7.02
N LEU A 90 -9.02 -3.40 6.95
CA LEU A 90 -10.23 -3.31 6.12
C LEU A 90 -11.16 -2.18 6.57
N ARG A 91 -11.42 -2.04 7.88
CA ARG A 91 -12.25 -0.93 8.39
C ARG A 91 -11.64 0.42 8.09
N GLN A 92 -10.32 0.56 8.22
CA GLN A 92 -9.61 1.78 7.88
C GLN A 92 -9.72 2.10 6.39
N LEU A 93 -9.50 1.12 5.52
CA LEU A 93 -9.61 1.29 4.07
C LEU A 93 -11.05 1.65 3.66
N GLU A 94 -12.07 1.03 4.28
CA GLU A 94 -13.48 1.36 4.05
C GLU A 94 -13.76 2.86 4.31
N GLY A 95 -13.29 3.37 5.45
CA GLY A 95 -13.42 4.79 5.78
C GLY A 95 -12.70 5.70 4.79
N GLN A 96 -11.49 5.35 4.36
CA GLN A 96 -10.74 6.12 3.36
C GLN A 96 -11.46 6.15 2.00
N LEU A 97 -11.98 5.02 1.56
CA LEU A 97 -12.72 4.93 0.29
C LEU A 97 -14.03 5.72 0.35
N ALA A 98 -14.76 5.66 1.46
CA ALA A 98 -15.98 6.43 1.66
C ALA A 98 -15.71 7.94 1.60
N ILE A 99 -14.71 8.43 2.31
CA ILE A 99 -14.29 9.85 2.29
C ILE A 99 -13.83 10.26 0.88
N SER A 100 -13.04 9.41 0.21
CA SER A 100 -12.57 9.68 -1.16
C SER A 100 -13.73 9.77 -2.16
N ALA A 101 -14.78 8.97 -1.97
CA ALA A 101 -15.96 8.97 -2.83
C ALA A 101 -16.82 10.25 -2.69
N GLU A 102 -16.70 10.99 -1.60
CA GLU A 102 -17.36 12.29 -1.41
C GLU A 102 -16.72 13.39 -2.27
N ASN A 103 -15.47 13.24 -2.68
CA ASN A 103 -14.81 14.18 -3.59
C ASN A 103 -15.27 13.92 -5.03
N GLN A 104 -16.25 14.70 -5.48
CA GLN A 104 -16.92 14.51 -6.78
C GLN A 104 -15.95 14.63 -7.96
N GLU A 105 -14.98 15.55 -7.93
CA GLU A 105 -14.02 15.78 -9.00
C GLU A 105 -13.10 14.56 -9.17
N ASN A 106 -12.48 14.12 -8.07
CA ASN A 106 -11.61 12.94 -8.08
C ASN A 106 -12.36 11.67 -8.48
N ASN A 107 -13.61 11.54 -8.03
CA ASN A 107 -14.46 10.40 -8.37
C ASN A 107 -14.79 10.41 -9.87
N ALA A 108 -15.18 11.56 -10.45
CA ALA A 108 -15.45 11.68 -11.86
C ALA A 108 -14.23 11.33 -12.74
N LEU A 109 -13.04 11.81 -12.37
CA LEU A 109 -11.79 11.48 -13.06
C LEU A 109 -11.44 9.98 -12.95
N ALA A 110 -11.65 9.39 -11.79
CA ALA A 110 -11.42 7.95 -11.59
C ALA A 110 -12.38 7.11 -12.43
N MET A 111 -13.67 7.46 -12.45
CA MET A 111 -14.68 6.80 -13.26
C MET A 111 -14.39 6.94 -14.77
N ALA A 112 -13.99 8.13 -15.22
CA ALA A 112 -13.62 8.37 -16.63
C ALA A 112 -12.43 7.50 -17.04
N LYS A 113 -11.39 7.40 -16.22
CA LYS A 113 -10.25 6.50 -16.47
C LYS A 113 -10.69 5.04 -16.55
N GLN A 114 -11.50 4.59 -15.61
CA GLN A 114 -11.98 3.20 -15.63
C GLN A 114 -12.82 2.89 -16.86
N MET A 115 -13.69 3.84 -17.27
CA MET A 115 -14.47 3.71 -18.49
C MET A 115 -13.59 3.60 -19.74
N LEU A 116 -12.52 4.42 -19.84
CA LEU A 116 -11.58 4.40 -20.96
C LEU A 116 -10.81 3.07 -21.05
N TYR A 117 -10.35 2.53 -19.93
CA TYR A 117 -9.48 1.35 -19.93
C TYR A 117 -10.24 0.03 -19.81
N HIS A 118 -11.38 0.02 -19.14
CA HIS A 118 -12.10 -1.20 -18.79
C HIS A 118 -13.53 -1.26 -19.31
N HIS A 119 -14.02 -0.19 -19.95
CA HIS A 119 -15.40 -0.04 -20.41
C HIS A 119 -16.45 -0.25 -19.29
N HIS A 120 -16.03 -0.11 -18.05
CA HIS A 120 -16.84 -0.28 -16.85
C HIS A 120 -16.23 0.53 -15.70
N ALA A 121 -17.07 1.22 -14.95
CA ALA A 121 -16.68 1.99 -13.77
C ALA A 121 -17.51 1.52 -12.56
N PRO A 122 -17.03 0.51 -11.83
CA PRO A 122 -17.74 -0.01 -10.67
C PRO A 122 -17.80 1.03 -9.56
N ALA A 123 -18.88 1.02 -8.79
CA ALA A 123 -18.96 1.78 -7.56
C ALA A 123 -17.86 1.32 -6.57
N TRP A 124 -17.39 2.23 -5.72
CA TRP A 124 -16.34 1.87 -4.74
C TRP A 124 -16.76 0.72 -3.81
N GLN A 125 -18.06 0.61 -3.51
CA GLN A 125 -18.61 -0.49 -2.70
C GLN A 125 -18.40 -1.86 -3.35
N GLU A 126 -18.53 -1.96 -4.67
CA GLU A 126 -18.28 -3.20 -5.41
C GLU A 126 -16.80 -3.59 -5.36
N THR A 127 -15.91 -2.60 -5.53
CA THR A 127 -14.48 -2.81 -5.42
C THR A 127 -14.11 -3.23 -3.98
N PHE A 128 -14.68 -2.57 -2.98
CA PHE A 128 -14.43 -2.88 -1.59
C PHE A 128 -14.96 -4.27 -1.20
N ALA A 129 -16.10 -4.72 -1.73
CA ALA A 129 -16.59 -6.07 -1.52
C ALA A 129 -15.57 -7.14 -1.97
N LYS A 130 -14.89 -6.90 -3.10
CA LYS A 130 -13.80 -7.76 -3.58
C LYS A 130 -12.58 -7.71 -2.65
N VAL A 131 -12.24 -6.53 -2.14
CA VAL A 131 -11.12 -6.37 -1.18
C VAL A 131 -11.42 -7.07 0.15
N LYS A 132 -12.66 -7.04 0.62
CA LYS A 132 -13.10 -7.77 1.83
C LYS A 132 -12.93 -9.30 1.75
N ALA A 133 -12.95 -9.84 0.54
CA ALA A 133 -12.76 -11.28 0.32
C ALA A 133 -11.29 -11.72 0.34
N ILE A 134 -10.33 -10.76 0.40
CA ILE A 134 -8.90 -11.06 0.43
C ILE A 134 -8.52 -11.69 1.77
N THR A 135 -7.80 -12.79 1.70
CA THR A 135 -7.35 -13.56 2.86
C THR A 135 -5.92 -13.15 3.29
N PRO A 136 -5.54 -13.40 4.55
CA PRO A 136 -4.15 -13.19 5.00
C PRO A 136 -3.13 -14.00 4.20
N TYR A 137 -3.53 -15.16 3.67
CA TYR A 137 -2.67 -16.00 2.81
C TYR A 137 -2.36 -15.29 1.48
N GLN A 138 -3.37 -14.75 0.81
CA GLN A 138 -3.20 -14.02 -0.45
C GLN A 138 -2.33 -12.77 -0.28
N LEU A 139 -2.46 -12.06 0.86
CA LEU A 139 -1.59 -10.92 1.17
C LEU A 139 -0.13 -11.36 1.33
N GLN A 140 0.13 -12.44 2.05
CA GLN A 140 1.48 -12.98 2.22
C GLN A 140 2.06 -13.48 0.89
N GLU A 141 1.26 -14.11 0.03
CA GLU A 141 1.67 -14.55 -1.29
C GLU A 141 2.15 -13.37 -2.14
N VAL A 142 1.37 -12.29 -2.20
CA VAL A 142 1.75 -11.07 -2.93
C VAL A 142 2.95 -10.37 -2.30
N ALA A 143 3.05 -10.35 -0.97
CA ALA A 143 4.21 -9.80 -0.28
C ALA A 143 5.50 -10.56 -0.65
N ASN A 144 5.45 -11.89 -0.72
CA ASN A 144 6.60 -12.69 -1.13
C ASN A 144 7.01 -12.48 -2.59
N GLU A 145 6.06 -12.19 -3.45
CA GLU A 145 6.31 -11.94 -4.87
C GLU A 145 6.90 -10.54 -5.12
N VAL A 146 6.34 -9.51 -4.45
CA VAL A 146 6.65 -8.11 -4.75
C VAL A 146 7.76 -7.55 -3.85
N PHE A 147 7.82 -7.95 -2.57
CA PHE A 147 8.78 -7.42 -1.59
C PHE A 147 10.08 -8.22 -1.53
N ASP A 148 10.48 -8.79 -2.67
CA ASP A 148 11.77 -9.46 -2.78
C ASP A 148 12.90 -8.43 -2.73
N THR A 149 13.59 -8.35 -1.59
CA THR A 149 14.64 -7.38 -1.34
C THR A 149 15.82 -7.49 -2.30
N THR A 150 16.00 -8.62 -2.96
CA THR A 150 17.06 -8.83 -3.98
C THR A 150 16.75 -8.10 -5.29
N LYS A 151 15.49 -7.70 -5.49
CA LYS A 151 15.01 -7.03 -6.71
C LYS A 151 14.67 -5.55 -6.48
N ILE A 152 14.85 -5.05 -5.26
CA ILE A 152 14.59 -3.65 -4.92
C ILE A 152 15.78 -2.79 -5.28
N ALA A 153 15.58 -1.79 -6.12
CA ALA A 153 16.54 -0.73 -6.36
C ALA A 153 16.34 0.43 -5.38
N THR A 154 17.43 0.97 -4.85
CA THR A 154 17.40 2.14 -3.96
C THR A 154 18.01 3.33 -4.66
N LEU A 155 17.26 4.44 -4.74
CA LEU A 155 17.72 5.72 -5.25
C LEU A 155 17.85 6.70 -4.10
N GLN A 156 18.98 7.39 -4.02
CA GLN A 156 19.26 8.36 -2.96
C GLN A 156 19.58 9.72 -3.58
N TYR A 157 18.99 10.75 -3.01
CA TYR A 157 19.32 12.15 -3.30
C TYR A 157 20.00 12.74 -2.07
N ALA A 158 21.13 13.40 -2.29
CA ALA A 158 21.87 14.13 -1.26
C ALA A 158 21.60 15.64 -1.41
#